data_d20c04ed2806865a40212eeea07d10de
#
_entry.id   d20c04ed2806865a40212eeea07d10de
#
_cell.length_a   1.000
_cell.length_b   1.000
_cell.length_c   1.000
_cell.angle_alpha   90.00
_cell.angle_beta   90.00
_cell.angle_gamma   90.00
#
_symmetry.space_group_name_H-M   'P 1'
#
loop_
_entity.id
_entity.type
_entity.pdbx_description
1 polymer ?
#
loop_
_entity_poly.entity_id
_entity_poly.type
_entity_poly.pdbx_seq_one_letter_code
_entity_poly.pdbx_strand_id
1 'polypeptide(L)'
;MQKKPLVSILVASYNKEKYVKRCIKSCKSQTYNNIEVIFHDDGSKDNSYEIAKKIKGIKVFKNRNRKNLGKFNTYYQINNYNKAFLKSKGKYIFLLDSDDFFKKNKVKEIVNYFSKNKNCNIVF
;
A
#
# COMPACT_ATOMS: atom_id res chain seq x y z
N MET A 1 14.51 21.53 -13.43
CA MET A 1 13.74 20.27 -13.50
C MET A 1 12.74 20.19 -12.36
N GLN A 2 11.48 19.90 -12.68
CA GLN A 2 10.48 19.66 -11.65
C GLN A 2 10.74 18.33 -10.97
N LYS A 3 10.81 18.36 -9.65
CA LYS A 3 10.94 17.15 -8.84
C LYS A 3 9.65 16.29 -8.95
N LYS A 4 9.79 15.01 -9.24
CA LYS A 4 8.65 14.09 -9.27
C LYS A 4 8.02 14.01 -7.88
N PRO A 5 6.69 14.17 -7.75
CA PRO A 5 6.03 14.05 -6.45
C PRO A 5 6.25 12.69 -5.80
N LEU A 6 6.36 12.66 -4.49
CA LEU A 6 6.40 11.41 -3.74
C LEU A 6 5.02 10.73 -3.80
N VAL A 7 5.02 9.46 -4.08
CA VAL A 7 3.84 8.59 -4.05
C VAL A 7 3.94 7.63 -2.87
N SER A 8 2.89 7.53 -2.08
CA SER A 8 2.77 6.51 -1.05
C SER A 8 1.86 5.38 -1.53
N ILE A 9 2.38 4.17 -1.60
CA ILE A 9 1.57 2.97 -1.82
C ILE A 9 1.28 2.35 -0.46
N LEU A 10 0.01 2.33 -0.08
CA LEU A 10 -0.45 1.75 1.17
C LEU A 10 -0.93 0.32 0.89
N VAL A 11 -0.29 -0.66 1.52
CA VAL A 11 -0.65 -2.08 1.40
C VAL A 11 -1.29 -2.54 2.70
N ALA A 12 -2.57 -2.90 2.63
CA ALA A 12 -3.31 -3.49 3.74
C ALA A 12 -3.25 -5.01 3.67
N SER A 13 -2.88 -5.67 4.77
CA SER A 13 -2.72 -7.12 4.81
C SER A 13 -3.35 -7.75 6.04
N TYR A 14 -3.97 -8.90 5.82
CA TYR A 14 -4.41 -9.82 6.88
C TYR A 14 -4.49 -11.25 6.32
N ASN A 15 -3.65 -12.14 6.85
CA ASN A 15 -3.60 -13.57 6.46
C ASN A 15 -3.46 -13.80 4.95
N LYS A 16 -2.43 -13.20 4.34
CA LYS A 16 -2.18 -13.26 2.88
C LYS A 16 -0.73 -13.70 2.55
N GLU A 17 -0.15 -14.56 3.38
CA GLU A 17 1.26 -14.96 3.25
C GLU A 17 1.68 -15.42 1.84
N LYS A 18 0.76 -16.08 1.10
CA LYS A 18 1.04 -16.56 -0.27
C LYS A 18 1.22 -15.43 -1.28
N TYR A 19 0.69 -14.24 -0.99
CA TYR A 19 0.60 -13.15 -1.97
C TYR A 19 1.49 -11.94 -1.63
N VAL A 20 1.87 -11.77 -0.36
CA VAL A 20 2.59 -10.59 0.15
C VAL A 20 3.85 -10.30 -0.66
N LYS A 21 4.67 -11.29 -0.94
CA LYS A 21 5.92 -11.10 -1.67
C LYS A 21 5.69 -10.56 -3.09
N ARG A 22 4.73 -11.11 -3.81
CA ARG A 22 4.36 -10.66 -5.17
C ARG A 22 3.81 -9.24 -5.14
N CYS A 23 2.93 -8.95 -4.18
CA CYS A 23 2.34 -7.63 -3.99
C CYS A 23 3.44 -6.57 -3.81
N ILE A 24 4.32 -6.75 -2.83
CA ILE A 24 5.39 -5.78 -2.52
C ILE A 24 6.37 -5.66 -3.69
N LYS A 25 6.73 -6.77 -4.34
CA LYS A 25 7.58 -6.74 -5.53
C LYS A 25 6.99 -5.86 -6.63
N SER A 26 5.67 -5.94 -6.85
CA SER A 26 4.98 -5.10 -7.84
C SER A 26 5.05 -3.61 -7.51
N CYS A 27 5.02 -3.25 -6.23
CA CYS A 27 5.19 -1.87 -5.78
C CYS A 27 6.62 -1.36 -6.01
N LYS A 28 7.62 -2.19 -5.73
CA LYS A 28 9.04 -1.82 -5.84
C LYS A 28 9.54 -1.77 -7.28
N SER A 29 8.90 -2.48 -8.20
CA SER A 29 9.30 -2.57 -9.61
C SER A 29 8.52 -1.63 -10.53
N GLN A 30 7.84 -0.63 -9.98
CA GLN A 30 7.17 0.40 -10.77
C GLN A 30 8.16 1.22 -11.59
N THR A 31 7.76 1.66 -12.78
CA THR A 31 8.58 2.56 -13.62
C THR A 31 8.66 3.98 -13.07
N TYR A 32 7.75 4.36 -12.19
CA TYR A 32 7.84 5.58 -11.39
C TYR A 32 8.74 5.33 -10.17
N ASN A 33 9.75 6.15 -9.94
CA ASN A 33 10.82 5.85 -8.98
C ASN A 33 10.78 6.64 -7.66
N ASN A 34 9.91 7.63 -7.49
CA ASN A 34 9.77 8.36 -6.23
C ASN A 34 8.59 7.80 -5.40
N ILE A 35 8.78 6.61 -4.86
CA ILE A 35 7.73 5.84 -4.17
C ILE A 35 8.21 5.44 -2.77
N GLU A 36 7.34 5.58 -1.79
CA GLU A 36 7.42 4.86 -0.53
C GLU A 36 6.34 3.79 -0.48
N VAL A 37 6.66 2.63 0.04
CA VAL A 37 5.70 1.54 0.27
C VAL A 37 5.50 1.39 1.77
N ILE A 38 4.24 1.44 2.20
CA ILE A 38 3.85 1.28 3.60
C ILE A 38 2.95 0.06 3.69
N PHE A 39 3.49 -1.00 4.28
CA PHE A 39 2.78 -2.25 4.53
C PHE A 39 2.25 -2.24 5.95
N HIS A 40 0.95 -2.39 6.12
CA HIS A 40 0.32 -2.46 7.43
C HIS A 40 -0.43 -3.79 7.58
N ASP A 41 0.02 -4.60 8.53
CA ASP A 41 -0.56 -5.89 8.86
C ASP A 41 -1.58 -5.75 9.99
N ASP A 42 -2.77 -6.30 9.79
CA ASP A 42 -3.87 -6.21 10.75
C ASP A 42 -3.84 -7.36 11.79
N GLY A 43 -2.65 -7.75 12.23
CA GLY A 43 -2.48 -8.82 13.22
C GLY A 43 -2.66 -10.21 12.63
N SER A 44 -2.06 -10.48 11.46
CA SER A 44 -2.08 -11.80 10.82
C SER A 44 -1.62 -12.90 11.75
N LYS A 45 -2.26 -14.04 11.63
CA LYS A 45 -1.89 -15.29 12.34
C LYS A 45 -0.91 -16.15 11.53
N ASP A 46 -0.82 -15.89 10.22
CA ASP A 46 0.14 -16.55 9.33
C ASP A 46 1.48 -15.77 9.26
N ASN A 47 2.32 -16.06 8.28
CA ASN A 47 3.63 -15.44 8.11
C ASN A 47 3.62 -14.13 7.29
N SER A 48 2.46 -13.53 7.04
CA SER A 48 2.34 -12.30 6.23
C SER A 48 3.26 -11.18 6.71
N TYR A 49 3.22 -10.88 7.99
CA TYR A 49 4.05 -9.84 8.60
C TYR A 49 5.54 -10.17 8.51
N GLU A 50 5.93 -11.40 8.85
CA GLU A 50 7.33 -11.83 8.84
C GLU A 50 7.92 -11.80 7.42
N ILE A 51 7.14 -12.15 6.41
CA ILE A 51 7.56 -12.07 5.00
C ILE A 51 7.80 -10.60 4.62
N ALA A 52 6.87 -9.71 4.94
CA ALA A 52 7.00 -8.29 4.61
C ALA A 52 8.21 -7.66 5.33
N LYS A 53 8.40 -7.99 6.60
CA LYS A 53 9.49 -7.44 7.43
C LYS A 53 10.88 -7.77 6.89
N LYS A 54 11.04 -8.88 6.20
CA LYS A 54 12.31 -9.28 5.57
C LYS A 54 12.62 -8.52 4.28
N ILE A 55 11.66 -7.82 3.70
CA ILE A 55 11.84 -7.09 2.46
C ILE A 55 12.41 -5.71 2.76
N LYS A 56 13.59 -5.41 2.20
CA LYS A 56 14.25 -4.12 2.39
C LYS A 56 13.58 -3.02 1.56
N GLY A 57 13.68 -1.78 2.05
CA GLY A 57 13.24 -0.59 1.31
C GLY A 57 11.75 -0.29 1.40
N ILE A 58 11.05 -0.91 2.32
CA ILE A 58 9.65 -0.63 2.65
C ILE A 58 9.47 -0.37 4.14
N LYS A 59 8.38 0.29 4.50
CA LYS A 59 7.99 0.50 5.90
C LYS A 59 6.95 -0.55 6.28
N VAL A 60 7.18 -1.29 7.36
CA VAL A 60 6.32 -2.39 7.79
C VAL A 60 5.84 -2.16 9.21
N PHE A 61 4.54 -2.15 9.37
CA PHE A 61 3.86 -1.99 10.66
C PHE A 61 2.84 -3.09 10.87
N LYS A 62 2.49 -3.36 12.12
CA LYS A 62 1.39 -4.27 12.42
C LYS A 62 0.59 -3.87 13.66
N ASN A 63 -0.66 -4.27 13.69
CA ASN A 63 -1.42 -4.34 14.93
C ASN A 63 -0.97 -5.58 15.75
N ARG A 64 -0.86 -5.45 17.06
CA ARG A 64 -0.50 -6.58 17.92
C ARG A 64 -1.53 -7.71 17.83
N ASN A 65 -2.80 -7.34 17.93
CA ASN A 65 -3.93 -8.28 17.83
C ASN A 65 -5.06 -7.62 17.03
N ARG A 66 -5.64 -8.38 16.12
CA ARG A 66 -6.89 -7.97 15.48
C ARG A 66 -8.02 -8.17 16.50
N LYS A 67 -8.61 -7.06 16.95
CA LYS A 67 -9.79 -7.12 17.80
C LYS A 67 -11.00 -7.57 16.98
N ASN A 68 -11.68 -8.63 17.43
CA ASN A 68 -12.97 -8.98 16.84
C ASN A 68 -14.04 -8.05 17.41
N LEU A 69 -14.44 -7.05 16.61
CA LEU A 69 -15.45 -6.06 16.97
C LEU A 69 -16.83 -6.40 16.42
N GLY A 70 -17.03 -7.61 15.87
CA GLY A 70 -18.26 -8.00 15.21
C GLY A 70 -18.57 -7.16 13.97
N LYS A 71 -17.57 -6.57 13.34
CA LYS A 71 -17.69 -5.72 12.14
C LYS A 71 -17.45 -6.53 10.87
N PHE A 72 -17.93 -6.02 9.74
CA PHE A 72 -17.63 -6.60 8.43
C PHE A 72 -16.15 -6.46 8.07
N ASN A 73 -15.66 -7.33 7.20
CA ASN A 73 -14.25 -7.31 6.75
C ASN A 73 -13.82 -5.97 6.19
N THR A 74 -14.69 -5.28 5.46
CA THR A 74 -14.45 -3.95 4.91
C THR A 74 -14.08 -2.93 5.99
N TYR A 75 -14.70 -3.01 7.16
CA TYR A 75 -14.38 -2.13 8.29
C TYR A 75 -12.91 -2.28 8.72
N TYR A 76 -12.46 -3.52 8.88
CA TYR A 76 -11.08 -3.80 9.27
C TYR A 76 -10.09 -3.37 8.20
N GLN A 77 -10.43 -3.58 6.93
CA GLN A 77 -9.60 -3.17 5.81
C GLN A 77 -9.42 -1.65 5.76
N ILE A 78 -10.51 -0.89 5.86
CA ILE A 78 -10.48 0.58 5.88
C ILE A 78 -9.66 1.08 7.07
N ASN A 79 -9.86 0.51 8.24
CA ASN A 79 -9.12 0.88 9.44
C ASN A 79 -7.62 0.60 9.28
N ASN A 80 -7.27 -0.50 8.64
CA ASN A 80 -5.89 -0.87 8.33
C ASN A 80 -5.24 0.15 7.36
N TYR A 81 -5.95 0.54 6.31
CA TYR A 81 -5.50 1.61 5.41
C TYR A 81 -5.32 2.94 6.12
N ASN A 82 -6.24 3.31 7.02
CA ASN A 82 -6.11 4.54 7.80
C ASN A 82 -4.83 4.58 8.62
N LYS A 83 -4.47 3.47 9.24
CA LYS A 83 -3.22 3.37 10.00
C LYS A 83 -1.98 3.51 9.11
N ALA A 84 -1.99 2.90 7.93
CA ALA A 84 -0.93 3.07 6.95
C ALA A 84 -0.86 4.53 6.45
N PHE A 85 -2.01 5.14 6.20
CA PHE A 85 -2.11 6.54 5.77
C PHE A 85 -1.46 7.50 6.77
N LEU A 86 -1.65 7.31 8.07
CA LEU A 86 -1.04 8.15 9.11
C LEU A 86 0.49 8.09 9.09
N LYS A 87 1.09 7.08 8.46
CA LYS A 87 2.53 6.93 8.28
C LYS A 87 3.04 7.45 6.94
N SER A 88 2.14 7.86 6.05
CA SER A 88 2.47 8.26 4.69
C SER A 88 2.89 9.71 4.60
N LYS A 89 3.75 10.03 3.61
CA LYS A 89 4.26 11.38 3.33
C LYS A 89 4.06 11.79 1.88
N GLY A 90 3.50 10.91 1.05
CA GLY A 90 3.33 11.15 -0.38
C GLY A 90 2.29 12.21 -0.70
N LYS A 91 2.52 12.90 -1.80
CA LYS A 91 1.52 13.80 -2.39
C LYS A 91 0.32 13.01 -2.94
N TYR A 92 0.58 11.85 -3.52
CA TYR A 92 -0.44 10.94 -4.03
C TYR A 92 -0.47 9.66 -3.21
N ILE A 93 -1.65 9.16 -2.96
CA ILE A 93 -1.88 7.95 -2.17
C ILE A 93 -2.49 6.88 -3.08
N PHE A 94 -1.88 5.71 -3.11
CA PHE A 94 -2.35 4.53 -3.80
C PHE A 94 -2.72 3.46 -2.79
N LEU A 95 -3.85 2.81 -2.97
CA LEU A 95 -4.30 1.71 -2.11
C LEU A 95 -4.12 0.38 -2.85
N LEU A 96 -3.58 -0.62 -2.18
CA LEU A 96 -3.36 -1.95 -2.74
C LEU A 96 -3.58 -3.02 -1.68
N ASP A 97 -4.46 -3.96 -1.96
CA ASP A 97 -4.64 -5.13 -1.10
C ASP A 97 -3.47 -6.11 -1.27
N SER A 98 -3.06 -6.76 -0.20
CA SER A 98 -1.86 -7.60 -0.21
C SER A 98 -1.99 -8.89 -1.03
N ASP A 99 -3.17 -9.25 -1.49
CA ASP A 99 -3.42 -10.36 -2.41
C ASP A 99 -3.49 -9.91 -3.89
N ASP A 100 -3.26 -8.63 -4.13
CA ASP A 100 -3.29 -8.02 -5.45
C ASP A 100 -1.88 -7.53 -5.87
N PHE A 101 -1.76 -7.01 -7.07
CA PHE A 101 -0.50 -6.45 -7.57
C PHE A 101 -0.74 -5.35 -8.60
N PHE A 102 0.19 -4.42 -8.70
CA PHE A 102 0.16 -3.38 -9.73
C PHE A 102 0.89 -3.82 -11.00
N LYS A 103 0.35 -3.43 -12.14
CA LYS A 103 1.09 -3.47 -13.41
C LYS A 103 2.25 -2.47 -13.36
N LYS A 104 3.32 -2.75 -14.09
CA LYS A 104 4.60 -2.05 -14.04
C LYS A 104 4.51 -0.52 -14.19
N ASN A 105 3.58 -0.03 -15.00
CA ASN A 105 3.41 1.40 -15.29
C ASN A 105 2.24 2.06 -14.55
N LYS A 106 1.57 1.34 -13.64
CA LYS A 106 0.35 1.83 -12.97
C LYS A 106 0.55 3.19 -12.31
N VAL A 107 1.58 3.33 -11.50
CA VAL A 107 1.84 4.57 -10.76
C VAL A 107 2.16 5.71 -11.72
N LYS A 108 3.04 5.48 -12.69
CA LYS A 108 3.41 6.48 -13.69
C LYS A 108 2.20 7.00 -14.47
N GLU A 109 1.34 6.11 -14.93
CA GLU A 109 0.14 6.46 -15.70
C GLU A 109 -0.83 7.32 -14.87
N ILE A 110 -1.08 6.95 -13.61
CA ILE A 110 -1.98 7.69 -12.74
C ILE A 110 -1.39 9.05 -12.34
N VAL A 111 -0.10 9.14 -12.04
CA VAL A 111 0.55 10.42 -11.72
C VAL A 111 0.48 11.36 -12.93
N ASN A 112 0.72 10.86 -14.15
CA ASN A 112 0.57 11.64 -15.37
C ASN A 112 -0.87 12.13 -15.56
N TYR A 113 -1.84 11.29 -15.28
CA TYR A 113 -3.26 11.67 -15.34
C TYR A 113 -3.57 12.81 -14.38
N PHE A 114 -3.15 12.73 -13.13
CA PHE A 114 -3.34 13.81 -12.15
C PHE A 114 -2.65 15.12 -12.58
N SER A 115 -1.48 15.03 -13.19
CA SER A 115 -0.76 16.23 -13.65
C SER A 115 -1.48 16.99 -14.75
N LYS A 116 -2.26 16.30 -15.58
CA LYS A 116 -3.05 16.85 -16.68
C LYS A 116 -4.48 17.23 -16.28
N ASN A 117 -4.99 16.68 -15.18
CA ASN A 117 -6.37 16.86 -14.75
C ASN A 117 -6.41 17.40 -13.31
N LYS A 118 -6.08 18.69 -13.16
CA LYS A 118 -5.89 19.34 -11.85
C LYS A 118 -7.13 19.28 -10.93
N ASN A 119 -8.30 19.16 -11.49
CA ASN A 119 -9.56 19.06 -10.74
C ASN A 119 -9.93 17.62 -10.36
N CYS A 120 -9.14 16.63 -10.78
CA CYS A 120 -9.36 15.24 -10.44
C CYS A 120 -8.69 14.91 -9.10
N ASN A 121 -9.47 14.39 -8.16
CA ASN A 121 -8.97 14.01 -6.84
C ASN A 121 -8.90 12.50 -6.63
N ILE A 122 -9.66 11.72 -7.40
CA ILE A 122 -9.74 10.25 -7.25
C ILE A 122 -9.74 9.60 -8.64
N VAL A 123 -9.01 8.48 -8.76
CA VAL A 123 -9.01 7.60 -9.93
C VAL A 123 -9.20 6.16 -9.44
N PHE A 124 -10.11 5.42 -10.10
CA PHE A 124 -10.38 4.00 -9.82
C PHE A 124 -9.85 3.10 -10.93
#